data_55da647550182fa8255e8d7f1166ac6b
#
_entry.id   55da647550182fa8255e8d7f1166ac6b
#
_cell.length_a   1.000
_cell.length_b   1.000
_cell.length_c   1.000
_cell.angle_alpha   90.00
_cell.angle_beta   90.00
_cell.angle_gamma   90.00
#
_symmetry.space_group_name_H-M   'P 1'
#
loop_
_entity.id
_entity.type
_entity.pdbx_description
1 polymer ?
#
loop_
_entity_poly.entity_id
_entity_poly.type
_entity_poly.pdbx_seq_one_letter_code
_entity_poly.pdbx_strand_id
1 'polypeptide(L)'
;MDPSSRKNGKRNSKVNIDDTGNLIYLAILCAILIFSFFSWENSLRKFIKFGLIWFIIFIFFIVVALVWENYRSEKSSLNIFDKDLERLTLKTASDGHFYVTLSINNTPINFLIDTGATAMILSKKDGEKLGFNVDKLNFSQLAETANGEILISPVVFDKVSLGFKNFSNVKAFISQTDMEKSLLGMSFLSRLKKLELGRNIMIINI
;
A
#
# COMPACT_ATOMS: atom_id res chain seq x y z
N MET A 1 -14.45 54.72 -18.02
CA MET A 1 -13.21 54.82 -18.76
C MET A 1 -12.14 54.26 -17.85
N ASP A 2 -11.58 53.14 -18.03
CA ASP A 2 -11.10 52.29 -19.06
C ASP A 2 -11.13 50.81 -18.53
N PRO A 3 -11.67 49.85 -19.26
CA PRO A 3 -11.66 48.46 -18.82
C PRO A 3 -10.62 47.74 -19.70
N SER A 4 -9.52 47.34 -19.18
CA SER A 4 -8.77 46.21 -19.77
C SER A 4 -7.44 45.96 -19.05
N SER A 5 -7.35 44.91 -18.35
CA SER A 5 -6.12 44.11 -18.27
C SER A 5 -6.42 42.69 -17.79
N ARG A 6 -6.94 41.86 -18.69
CA ARG A 6 -6.89 40.41 -18.53
C ARG A 6 -5.43 39.98 -18.71
N LYS A 7 -4.72 39.76 -17.63
CA LYS A 7 -3.46 39.02 -17.63
C LYS A 7 -3.76 37.55 -17.79
N ASN A 8 -3.54 37.06 -19.01
CA ASN A 8 -3.45 35.64 -19.35
C ASN A 8 -2.28 34.99 -18.58
N GLY A 9 -2.57 34.34 -17.50
CA GLY A 9 -1.62 33.48 -16.80
C GLY A 9 -1.38 32.20 -17.60
N LYS A 10 -0.30 32.14 -18.35
CA LYS A 10 0.23 30.89 -18.91
C LYS A 10 0.47 29.92 -17.75
N ARG A 11 -0.39 28.90 -17.63
CA ARG A 11 -0.10 27.71 -16.82
C ARG A 11 1.06 26.97 -17.47
N ASN A 12 2.26 27.18 -17.00
CA ASN A 12 3.35 26.27 -17.24
C ASN A 12 3.03 24.97 -16.47
N SER A 13 2.52 23.98 -17.18
CA SER A 13 2.47 22.61 -16.67
C SER A 13 3.91 22.15 -16.49
N LYS A 14 4.38 22.12 -15.24
CA LYS A 14 5.61 21.43 -14.87
C LYS A 14 5.34 19.93 -15.10
N VAL A 15 5.94 19.40 -16.16
CA VAL A 15 6.01 17.96 -16.38
C VAL A 15 6.75 17.38 -15.18
N ASN A 16 6.09 16.53 -14.40
CA ASN A 16 6.69 15.87 -13.25
C ASN A 16 7.81 14.93 -13.74
N ILE A 17 8.90 14.85 -13.00
CA ILE A 17 10.07 14.00 -13.31
C ILE A 17 9.64 12.51 -13.43
N ASP A 18 8.58 12.11 -12.72
CA ASP A 18 8.00 10.77 -12.80
C ASP A 18 7.32 10.48 -14.15
N ASP A 19 6.72 11.50 -14.78
CA ASP A 19 6.13 11.40 -16.13
C ASP A 19 7.19 11.32 -17.23
N THR A 20 8.33 11.99 -17.06
CA THR A 20 9.46 11.93 -18.00
C THR A 20 10.11 10.54 -18.06
N GLY A 21 10.22 9.85 -16.93
CA GLY A 21 10.71 8.46 -16.88
C GLY A 21 9.82 7.50 -17.68
N ASN A 22 8.51 7.62 -17.51
CA ASN A 22 7.52 6.82 -18.23
C ASN A 22 7.50 7.14 -19.76
N LEU A 23 7.68 8.42 -20.15
CA LEU A 23 7.76 8.83 -21.55
C LEU A 23 9.02 8.31 -22.24
N ILE A 24 10.17 8.32 -21.58
CA ILE A 24 11.42 7.76 -22.09
C ILE A 24 11.28 6.25 -22.30
N TYR A 25 10.65 5.56 -21.34
CA TYR A 25 10.39 4.13 -21.43
C TYR A 25 9.48 3.78 -22.62
N LEU A 26 8.41 4.55 -22.80
CA LEU A 26 7.47 4.38 -23.92
C LEU A 26 8.16 4.68 -25.27
N ALA A 27 9.01 5.69 -25.33
CA ALA A 27 9.77 6.05 -26.54
C ALA A 27 10.77 4.96 -26.93
N ILE A 28 11.50 4.38 -25.97
CA ILE A 28 12.42 3.27 -26.19
C ILE A 28 11.65 2.03 -26.66
N LEU A 29 10.51 1.72 -26.05
CA LEU A 29 9.66 0.60 -26.43
C LEU A 29 9.13 0.75 -27.86
N CYS A 30 8.65 1.96 -28.22
CA CYS A 30 8.21 2.26 -29.59
C CYS A 30 9.35 2.17 -30.60
N ALA A 31 10.54 2.67 -30.28
CA ALA A 31 11.71 2.59 -31.16
C ALA A 31 12.12 1.13 -31.45
N ILE A 32 12.10 0.28 -30.43
CA ILE A 32 12.40 -1.17 -30.56
C ILE A 32 11.33 -1.87 -31.39
N LEU A 33 10.05 -1.54 -31.21
CA LEU A 33 8.95 -2.11 -32.00
C LEU A 33 9.04 -1.68 -33.47
N ILE A 34 9.37 -0.43 -33.75
CA ILE A 34 9.56 0.10 -35.11
C ILE A 34 10.76 -0.57 -35.79
N PHE A 35 11.88 -0.74 -35.08
CA PHE A 35 13.08 -1.42 -35.62
C PHE A 35 12.80 -2.90 -35.91
N SER A 36 12.03 -3.58 -35.08
CA SER A 36 11.60 -4.97 -35.28
C SER A 36 10.71 -5.14 -36.51
N PHE A 37 9.86 -4.14 -36.79
CA PHE A 37 8.96 -4.14 -37.96
C PHE A 37 9.70 -3.92 -39.28
N PHE A 38 10.83 -3.22 -39.27
CA PHE A 38 11.61 -2.88 -40.47
C PHE A 38 12.53 -4.01 -40.96
N SER A 39 12.77 -5.05 -40.15
CA SER A 39 13.63 -6.19 -40.50
C SER A 39 12.86 -7.34 -41.16
N TRP A 40 12.07 -7.03 -42.18
CA TRP A 40 11.21 -8.00 -42.85
C TRP A 40 11.99 -8.77 -43.92
N GLU A 41 12.38 -9.99 -43.60
CA GLU A 41 12.72 -11.01 -44.59
C GLU A 41 11.84 -12.26 -44.47
N ASN A 42 11.36 -12.74 -45.61
CA ASN A 42 10.34 -13.75 -45.83
C ASN A 42 10.66 -15.13 -45.22
N SER A 43 10.32 -15.37 -43.96
CA SER A 43 10.19 -16.74 -43.45
C SER A 43 9.27 -16.80 -42.23
N LEU A 44 8.09 -17.36 -42.38
CA LEU A 44 7.10 -17.61 -41.33
C LEU A 44 7.67 -18.21 -40.03
N ARG A 45 8.70 -19.09 -40.16
CA ARG A 45 9.38 -19.68 -39.00
C ARG A 45 10.21 -18.67 -38.19
N LYS A 46 10.82 -17.68 -38.85
CA LYS A 46 11.54 -16.61 -38.18
C LYS A 46 10.56 -15.68 -37.47
N PHE A 47 9.40 -15.41 -38.10
CA PHE A 47 8.35 -14.57 -37.52
C PHE A 47 7.79 -15.12 -36.19
N ILE A 48 7.53 -16.43 -36.16
CA ILE A 48 7.04 -17.10 -34.95
C ILE A 48 8.11 -17.09 -33.84
N LYS A 49 9.38 -17.32 -34.16
CA LYS A 49 10.47 -17.23 -33.17
C LYS A 49 10.63 -15.84 -32.56
N PHE A 50 10.60 -14.79 -33.39
CA PHE A 50 10.68 -13.42 -32.91
C PHE A 50 9.44 -13.04 -32.10
N GLY A 51 8.24 -13.42 -32.53
CA GLY A 51 7.00 -13.21 -31.78
C GLY A 51 7.03 -13.88 -30.40
N LEU A 52 7.60 -15.09 -30.30
CA LEU A 52 7.73 -15.82 -29.05
C LEU A 52 8.72 -15.14 -28.08
N ILE A 53 9.85 -14.64 -28.60
CA ILE A 53 10.83 -13.87 -27.81
C ILE A 53 10.19 -12.60 -27.26
N TRP A 54 9.45 -11.86 -28.08
CA TRP A 54 8.76 -10.64 -27.68
C TRP A 54 7.67 -10.92 -26.64
N PHE A 55 6.95 -12.02 -26.79
CA PHE A 55 5.94 -12.45 -25.81
C PHE A 55 6.56 -12.77 -24.45
N ILE A 56 7.72 -13.44 -24.43
CA ILE A 56 8.46 -13.74 -23.19
C ILE A 56 8.94 -12.44 -22.54
N ILE A 57 9.48 -11.50 -23.32
CA ILE A 57 9.91 -10.19 -22.82
C ILE A 57 8.72 -9.42 -22.23
N PHE A 58 7.57 -9.44 -22.89
CA PHE A 58 6.35 -8.79 -22.41
C PHE A 58 5.86 -9.37 -21.08
N ILE A 59 5.83 -10.70 -20.98
CA ILE A 59 5.49 -11.39 -19.71
C ILE A 59 6.51 -11.03 -18.61
N PHE A 60 7.80 -11.00 -18.94
CA PHE A 60 8.82 -10.60 -17.97
C PHE A 60 8.57 -9.19 -17.42
N PHE A 61 8.24 -8.22 -18.28
CA PHE A 61 7.92 -6.86 -17.81
C PHE A 61 6.63 -6.79 -16.99
N ILE A 62 5.60 -7.59 -17.33
CA ILE A 62 4.39 -7.68 -16.49
C ILE A 62 4.75 -8.22 -15.10
N VAL A 63 5.53 -9.31 -15.02
CA VAL A 63 5.95 -9.89 -13.75
C VAL A 63 6.78 -8.89 -12.94
N VAL A 64 7.72 -8.18 -13.57
CA VAL A 64 8.51 -7.14 -12.91
C VAL A 64 7.61 -6.00 -12.40
N ALA A 65 6.62 -5.57 -13.19
CA ALA A 65 5.67 -4.53 -12.77
C ALA A 65 4.83 -4.97 -11.56
N LEU A 66 4.30 -6.20 -11.57
CA LEU A 66 3.53 -6.76 -10.45
C LEU A 66 4.38 -6.91 -9.18
N VAL A 67 5.62 -7.38 -9.31
CA VAL A 67 6.56 -7.48 -8.18
C VAL A 67 6.93 -6.08 -7.66
N TRP A 68 7.13 -5.11 -8.56
CA TRP A 68 7.46 -3.74 -8.21
C TRP A 68 6.33 -3.04 -7.45
N GLU A 69 5.08 -3.25 -7.88
CA GLU A 69 3.90 -2.70 -7.23
C GLU A 69 3.73 -3.27 -5.81
N ASN A 70 3.94 -4.57 -5.66
CA ASN A 70 3.93 -5.24 -4.36
C ASN A 70 5.07 -4.74 -3.43
N TYR A 71 6.27 -4.50 -3.97
CA TYR A 71 7.42 -3.97 -3.23
C TYR A 71 7.26 -2.48 -2.87
N ARG A 72 6.60 -1.70 -3.73
CA ARG A 72 6.36 -0.26 -3.52
C ARG A 72 5.30 -0.01 -2.45
N SER A 73 4.28 -0.85 -2.37
CA SER A 73 3.23 -0.73 -1.35
C SER A 73 3.76 -0.94 0.08
N GLU A 74 4.82 -1.73 0.23
CA GLU A 74 5.44 -2.00 1.53
C GLU A 74 6.33 -0.83 2.02
N LYS A 75 6.86 0.01 1.12
CA LYS A 75 7.75 1.13 1.45
C LYS A 75 7.08 2.50 1.62
N SER A 76 5.78 2.62 1.38
CA SER A 76 5.11 3.93 1.34
C SER A 76 4.84 4.60 2.69
N SER A 77 5.16 3.97 3.81
CA SER A 77 5.03 4.60 5.13
C SER A 77 6.37 5.20 5.55
N LEU A 78 6.65 6.43 5.16
CA LEU A 78 7.72 7.22 5.78
C LEU A 78 7.32 7.52 7.24
N ASN A 79 7.53 6.56 8.12
CA ASN A 79 7.34 6.70 9.55
C ASN A 79 8.58 7.38 10.13
N ILE A 80 8.47 8.65 10.49
CA ILE A 80 9.55 9.38 11.16
C ILE A 80 9.32 9.23 12.65
N PHE A 81 10.12 8.38 13.30
CA PHE A 81 10.16 8.24 14.74
C PHE A 81 11.06 9.31 15.35
N ASP A 82 10.50 10.16 16.18
CA ASP A 82 11.24 11.01 17.09
C ASP A 82 11.21 10.38 18.49
N LYS A 83 12.35 9.76 18.87
CA LYS A 83 12.47 9.03 20.13
C LYS A 83 12.46 9.96 21.34
N ASP A 84 13.00 11.17 21.19
CA ASP A 84 13.14 12.12 22.30
C ASP A 84 11.77 12.75 22.66
N LEU A 85 10.87 12.84 21.70
CA LEU A 85 9.53 13.38 21.88
C LEU A 85 8.43 12.32 22.06
N GLU A 86 8.78 11.03 22.09
CA GLU A 86 7.80 9.92 22.08
C GLU A 86 6.72 10.10 20.98
N ARG A 87 7.15 10.59 19.81
CA ARG A 87 6.25 11.01 18.73
C ARG A 87 6.55 10.25 17.46
N LEU A 88 5.49 9.80 16.81
CA LEU A 88 5.53 9.20 15.47
C LEU A 88 4.78 10.12 14.51
N THR A 89 5.45 10.56 13.46
CA THR A 89 4.84 11.33 12.38
C THR A 89 4.67 10.45 11.15
N LEU A 90 3.43 10.30 10.73
CA LEU A 90 3.03 9.58 9.53
C LEU A 90 2.69 10.56 8.42
N LYS A 91 3.08 10.25 7.19
CA LYS A 91 2.65 10.99 6.00
C LYS A 91 1.51 10.24 5.32
N THR A 92 0.59 10.99 4.74
CA THR A 92 -0.48 10.44 3.90
C THR A 92 0.15 9.67 2.72
N ALA A 93 -0.32 8.46 2.48
CA ALA A 93 0.06 7.67 1.31
C ALA A 93 -0.62 8.22 0.03
N SER A 94 -0.24 7.68 -1.12
CA SER A 94 -0.77 8.12 -2.44
C SER A 94 -2.27 7.93 -2.60
N ASP A 95 -2.85 7.00 -1.84
CA ASP A 95 -4.29 6.70 -1.79
C ASP A 95 -5.07 7.58 -0.81
N GLY A 96 -4.40 8.52 -0.14
CA GLY A 96 -5.02 9.44 0.81
C GLY A 96 -5.13 8.89 2.24
N HIS A 97 -4.65 7.69 2.51
CA HIS A 97 -4.75 7.03 3.80
C HIS A 97 -3.44 7.11 4.61
N PHE A 98 -3.55 6.82 5.90
CA PHE A 98 -2.41 6.71 6.81
C PHE A 98 -2.15 5.25 7.15
N TYR A 99 -0.88 4.88 7.09
CA TYR A 99 -0.43 3.53 7.39
C TYR A 99 0.60 3.54 8.50
N VAL A 100 0.55 2.51 9.34
CA VAL A 100 1.52 2.31 10.42
C VAL A 100 1.94 0.85 10.50
N THR A 101 3.22 0.62 10.69
CA THR A 101 3.74 -0.74 10.91
C THR A 101 3.83 -1.02 12.40
N LEU A 102 3.10 -2.02 12.86
CA LEU A 102 3.22 -2.58 14.20
C LEU A 102 4.03 -3.89 14.14
N SER A 103 4.85 -4.13 15.14
CA SER A 103 5.50 -5.43 15.32
C SER A 103 4.69 -6.28 16.27
N ILE A 104 4.12 -7.37 15.78
CA ILE A 104 3.35 -8.34 16.57
C ILE A 104 4.21 -9.58 16.76
N ASN A 105 4.58 -9.89 17.99
CA ASN A 105 5.49 -11.01 18.31
C ASN A 105 6.76 -11.00 17.43
N ASN A 106 7.35 -9.82 17.21
CA ASN A 106 8.51 -9.52 16.36
C ASN A 106 8.27 -9.62 14.83
N THR A 107 7.05 -9.89 14.39
CA THR A 107 6.69 -9.89 12.97
C THR A 107 6.08 -8.55 12.59
N PRO A 108 6.64 -7.81 11.60
CA PRO A 108 6.09 -6.54 11.17
C PRO A 108 4.84 -6.74 10.32
N ILE A 109 3.77 -6.05 10.70
CA ILE A 109 2.48 -6.01 10.01
C ILE A 109 2.12 -4.55 9.74
N ASN A 110 1.74 -4.26 8.51
CA ASN A 110 1.33 -2.92 8.09
C ASN A 110 -0.18 -2.76 8.20
N PHE A 111 -0.60 -1.75 8.94
CA PHE A 111 -2.02 -1.47 9.20
C PHE A 111 -2.44 -0.15 8.54
N LEU A 112 -3.63 -0.15 7.97
CA LEU A 112 -4.38 1.04 7.65
C LEU A 112 -4.97 1.61 8.95
N ILE A 113 -4.69 2.87 9.26
CA ILE A 113 -5.32 3.56 10.40
C ILE A 113 -6.74 3.95 10.01
N ASP A 114 -7.71 3.36 10.70
CA ASP A 114 -9.14 3.59 10.44
C ASP A 114 -9.86 4.00 11.74
N THR A 115 -10.12 5.29 11.88
CA THR A 115 -10.86 5.83 13.04
C THR A 115 -12.35 5.48 13.00
N GLY A 116 -12.88 5.03 11.86
CA GLY A 116 -14.25 4.52 11.72
C GLY A 116 -14.39 3.07 12.18
N ALA A 117 -13.30 2.31 12.19
CA ALA A 117 -13.30 0.94 12.66
C ALA A 117 -13.21 0.88 14.20
N THR A 118 -14.08 0.07 14.82
CA THR A 118 -14.06 -0.13 16.27
C THR A 118 -12.88 -1.01 16.69
N ALA A 119 -12.59 -2.07 15.93
CA ALA A 119 -11.66 -3.13 16.30
C ALA A 119 -10.38 -3.10 15.46
N MET A 120 -9.30 -3.67 16.02
CA MET A 120 -8.10 -4.04 15.26
C MET A 120 -8.41 -5.36 14.54
N ILE A 121 -8.35 -5.35 13.21
CA ILE A 121 -8.68 -6.53 12.38
C ILE A 121 -7.50 -6.82 11.44
N LEU A 122 -6.99 -8.02 11.50
CA LEU A 122 -5.97 -8.50 10.58
C LEU A 122 -6.60 -9.13 9.35
N SER A 123 -5.99 -8.91 8.19
CA SER A 123 -6.32 -9.67 6.98
C SER A 123 -5.98 -11.15 7.16
N LYS A 124 -6.61 -12.04 6.39
CA LYS A 124 -6.27 -13.47 6.37
C LYS A 124 -4.78 -13.69 6.17
N LYS A 125 -4.18 -13.01 5.19
CA LYS A 125 -2.75 -13.08 4.85
C LYS A 125 -1.84 -12.69 6.01
N ASP A 126 -2.18 -11.62 6.74
CA ASP A 126 -1.38 -11.19 7.89
C ASP A 126 -1.55 -12.12 9.09
N GLY A 127 -2.72 -12.72 9.26
CA GLY A 127 -2.94 -13.79 10.24
C GLY A 127 -2.05 -15.01 9.96
N GLU A 128 -1.97 -15.45 8.72
CA GLU A 128 -1.08 -16.54 8.28
C GLU A 128 0.40 -16.20 8.49
N LYS A 129 0.81 -14.96 8.18
CA LYS A 129 2.17 -14.45 8.41
C LYS A 129 2.58 -14.49 9.90
N LEU A 130 1.61 -14.34 10.79
CA LEU A 130 1.80 -14.48 12.24
C LEU A 130 1.77 -15.93 12.75
N GLY A 131 1.60 -16.90 11.85
CA GLY A 131 1.61 -18.33 12.16
C GLY A 131 0.24 -18.92 12.55
N PHE A 132 -0.85 -18.16 12.37
CA PHE A 132 -2.19 -18.70 12.59
C PHE A 132 -2.59 -19.64 11.45
N ASN A 133 -3.15 -20.80 11.80
CA ASN A 133 -3.85 -21.63 10.83
C ASN A 133 -5.27 -21.07 10.68
N VAL A 134 -5.43 -20.13 9.73
CA VAL A 134 -6.68 -19.37 9.58
C VAL A 134 -7.86 -20.28 9.29
N ASP A 135 -7.68 -21.36 8.51
CA ASP A 135 -8.76 -22.29 8.18
C ASP A 135 -9.29 -23.09 9.40
N LYS A 136 -8.54 -23.10 10.50
CA LYS A 136 -8.93 -23.76 11.76
C LYS A 136 -9.47 -22.80 12.82
N LEU A 137 -9.49 -21.50 12.55
CA LEU A 137 -10.03 -20.52 13.50
C LEU A 137 -11.55 -20.60 13.57
N ASN A 138 -12.09 -20.27 14.74
CA ASN A 138 -13.54 -20.19 14.94
C ASN A 138 -14.04 -18.78 14.57
N PHE A 139 -14.60 -18.65 13.39
CA PHE A 139 -15.21 -17.42 12.90
C PHE A 139 -16.66 -17.31 13.35
N SER A 140 -16.87 -16.87 14.58
CA SER A 140 -18.18 -16.81 15.25
C SER A 140 -18.71 -15.40 15.44
N GLN A 141 -17.95 -14.37 15.07
CA GLN A 141 -18.36 -12.98 15.21
C GLN A 141 -18.51 -12.30 13.85
N LEU A 142 -19.47 -11.40 13.75
CA LEU A 142 -19.69 -10.56 12.58
C LEU A 142 -19.09 -9.18 12.83
N ALA A 143 -18.40 -8.65 11.83
CA ALA A 143 -17.99 -7.26 11.76
C ALA A 143 -18.64 -6.61 10.54
N GLU A 144 -19.25 -5.45 10.75
CA GLU A 144 -19.81 -4.63 9.70
C GLU A 144 -18.71 -3.78 9.08
N THR A 145 -18.61 -3.80 7.75
CA THR A 145 -17.63 -3.01 6.98
C THR A 145 -18.36 -2.25 5.87
N ALA A 146 -17.68 -1.28 5.27
CA ALA A 146 -18.21 -0.54 4.11
C ALA A 146 -18.60 -1.44 2.93
N ASN A 147 -17.99 -2.63 2.82
CA ASN A 147 -18.25 -3.61 1.76
C ASN A 147 -19.21 -4.74 2.19
N GLY A 148 -19.86 -4.60 3.35
CA GLY A 148 -20.77 -5.59 3.91
C GLY A 148 -20.23 -6.27 5.17
N GLU A 149 -20.94 -7.28 5.64
CA GLU A 149 -20.60 -8.06 6.82
C GLU A 149 -19.50 -9.09 6.51
N ILE A 150 -18.56 -9.21 7.42
CA ILE A 150 -17.49 -10.21 7.37
C ILE A 150 -17.46 -11.03 8.66
N LEU A 151 -17.11 -12.30 8.55
CA LEU A 151 -16.83 -13.15 9.69
C LEU A 151 -15.42 -12.94 10.20
N ILE A 152 -15.30 -12.81 11.53
CA ILE A 152 -14.03 -12.59 12.22
C ILE A 152 -13.86 -13.55 13.38
N SER A 153 -12.62 -13.89 13.69
CA SER A 153 -12.23 -14.72 14.82
C SER A 153 -11.40 -13.92 15.83
N PRO A 154 -11.75 -13.93 17.12
CA PRO A 154 -11.00 -13.18 18.13
C PRO A 154 -9.62 -13.82 18.39
N VAL A 155 -8.63 -12.95 18.54
CA VAL A 155 -7.26 -13.32 18.94
C VAL A 155 -6.73 -12.32 19.97
N VAL A 156 -5.75 -12.73 20.75
CA VAL A 156 -5.07 -11.87 21.72
C VAL A 156 -3.57 -11.96 21.47
N PHE A 157 -2.91 -10.82 21.38
CA PHE A 157 -1.47 -10.74 21.23
C PHE A 157 -0.82 -10.32 22.55
N ASP A 158 0.13 -11.11 23.01
CA ASP A 158 0.86 -10.82 24.24
C ASP A 158 1.74 -9.58 24.11
N LYS A 159 2.31 -9.38 22.91
CA LYS A 159 3.20 -8.25 22.64
C LYS A 159 2.93 -7.64 21.26
N VAL A 160 2.55 -6.36 21.29
CA VAL A 160 2.46 -5.51 20.10
C VAL A 160 3.33 -4.29 20.32
N SER A 161 4.24 -3.99 19.41
CA SER A 161 5.16 -2.86 19.53
C SER A 161 4.88 -1.81 18.46
N LEU A 162 4.81 -0.55 18.87
CA LEU A 162 4.80 0.62 18.01
C LEU A 162 6.06 1.43 18.30
N GLY A 163 7.04 1.33 17.41
CA GLY A 163 8.36 1.87 17.66
C GLY A 163 9.01 1.26 18.90
N PHE A 164 9.33 2.11 19.87
CA PHE A 164 9.94 1.68 21.13
C PHE A 164 8.91 1.29 22.21
N LYS A 165 7.62 1.58 22.02
CA LYS A 165 6.59 1.27 23.01
C LYS A 165 5.95 -0.09 22.78
N ASN A 166 5.82 -0.85 23.85
CA ASN A 166 5.19 -2.15 23.86
C ASN A 166 3.80 -2.07 24.50
N PHE A 167 2.87 -2.78 23.91
CA PHE A 167 1.52 -2.97 24.41
C PHE A 167 1.30 -4.46 24.64
N SER A 168 0.79 -4.81 25.81
CA SER A 168 0.44 -6.19 26.16
C SER A 168 -1.06 -6.41 26.11
N ASN A 169 -1.45 -7.68 25.99
CA ASN A 169 -2.86 -8.09 25.96
C ASN A 169 -3.69 -7.32 24.94
N VAL A 170 -3.19 -7.26 23.71
CA VAL A 170 -3.89 -6.55 22.63
C VAL A 170 -4.93 -7.48 22.02
N LYS A 171 -6.20 -7.14 22.22
CA LYS A 171 -7.31 -7.83 21.57
C LYS A 171 -7.41 -7.39 20.12
N ALA A 172 -7.52 -8.37 19.23
CA ALA A 172 -7.68 -8.17 17.79
C ALA A 172 -8.55 -9.28 17.20
N PHE A 173 -8.83 -9.18 15.94
CA PHE A 173 -9.56 -10.18 15.18
C PHE A 173 -8.80 -10.54 13.91
N ILE A 174 -9.01 -11.75 13.40
CA ILE A 174 -8.55 -12.17 12.08
C ILE A 174 -9.80 -12.32 11.22
N SER A 175 -9.78 -11.73 10.02
CA SER A 175 -10.84 -11.84 9.04
C SER A 175 -10.82 -13.21 8.35
N GLN A 176 -12.00 -13.78 8.13
CA GLN A 176 -12.16 -14.97 7.28
C GLN A 176 -11.95 -14.63 5.80
N THR A 177 -12.40 -13.44 5.40
CA THR A 177 -12.28 -12.96 4.02
C THR A 177 -10.93 -12.32 3.78
N ASP A 178 -10.49 -12.38 2.53
CA ASP A 178 -9.25 -11.74 2.11
C ASP A 178 -9.46 -10.23 2.02
N MET A 179 -9.04 -9.53 3.08
CA MET A 179 -9.00 -8.06 3.12
C MET A 179 -7.69 -7.59 2.52
N GLU A 180 -7.74 -6.53 1.72
CA GLU A 180 -6.53 -5.97 1.09
C GLU A 180 -5.51 -5.50 2.12
N LYS A 181 -5.98 -4.93 3.23
CA LYS A 181 -5.15 -4.39 4.32
C LYS A 181 -5.72 -4.76 5.68
N SER A 182 -4.83 -4.95 6.65
CA SER A 182 -5.21 -5.02 8.06
C SER A 182 -5.62 -3.64 8.56
N LEU A 183 -6.64 -3.55 9.43
CA LEU A 183 -7.20 -2.32 9.95
C LEU A 183 -6.79 -2.09 11.41
N LEU A 184 -6.35 -0.88 11.72
CA LEU A 184 -6.06 -0.44 13.07
C LEU A 184 -7.18 0.47 13.57
N GLY A 185 -8.15 -0.11 14.25
CA GLY A 185 -9.33 0.58 14.76
C GLY A 185 -9.15 1.20 16.15
N MET A 186 -10.23 1.80 16.63
CA MET A 186 -10.26 2.57 17.88
C MET A 186 -9.91 1.74 19.11
N SER A 187 -10.11 0.42 19.12
CA SER A 187 -9.70 -0.47 20.23
C SER A 187 -8.20 -0.40 20.54
N PHE A 188 -7.37 -0.14 19.53
CA PHE A 188 -5.94 0.08 19.71
C PHE A 188 -5.60 1.58 19.77
N LEU A 189 -6.18 2.41 18.90
CA LEU A 189 -5.86 3.83 18.79
C LEU A 189 -6.15 4.59 20.12
N SER A 190 -7.19 4.21 20.86
CA SER A 190 -7.51 4.79 22.18
C SER A 190 -6.48 4.48 23.27
N ARG A 191 -5.55 3.55 23.05
CA ARG A 191 -4.44 3.27 23.97
C ARG A 191 -3.25 4.22 23.79
N LEU A 192 -3.27 5.02 22.74
CA LEU A 192 -2.27 6.06 22.45
C LEU A 192 -2.59 7.33 23.25
N LYS A 193 -1.56 8.11 23.64
CA LYS A 193 -1.78 9.33 24.42
C LYS A 193 -2.56 10.39 23.67
N LYS A 194 -2.22 10.59 22.39
CA LYS A 194 -2.86 11.60 21.54
C LYS A 194 -2.66 11.24 20.07
N LEU A 195 -3.69 11.52 19.27
CA LEU A 195 -3.66 11.41 17.82
C LEU A 195 -4.09 12.75 17.24
N GLU A 196 -3.22 13.35 16.44
CA GLU A 196 -3.46 14.65 15.80
C GLU A 196 -3.48 14.45 14.29
N LEU A 197 -4.57 14.84 13.65
CA LEU A 197 -4.75 14.73 12.21
C LEU A 197 -4.59 16.09 11.55
N GLY A 198 -3.58 16.22 10.69
CA GLY A 198 -3.39 17.34 9.78
C GLY A 198 -3.79 16.99 8.34
N ARG A 199 -3.62 17.92 7.42
CA ARG A 199 -4.01 17.72 6.01
C ARG A 199 -3.30 16.54 5.35
N ASN A 200 -1.98 16.41 5.54
CA ASN A 200 -1.14 15.38 4.90
C ASN A 200 -0.23 14.67 5.91
N ILE A 201 -0.46 14.89 7.19
CA ILE A 201 0.32 14.29 8.27
C ILE A 201 -0.61 13.87 9.41
N MET A 202 -0.24 12.78 10.05
CA MET A 202 -0.82 12.33 11.31
C MET A 202 0.30 12.21 12.34
N ILE A 203 0.08 12.81 13.52
CA ILE A 203 1.02 12.75 14.62
C ILE A 203 0.43 11.86 15.71
N ILE A 204 1.18 10.87 16.11
CA ILE A 204 0.83 9.94 17.18
C ILE A 204 1.79 10.17 18.34
N ASN A 205 1.29 10.58 19.48
CA ASN A 205 2.02 10.61 20.74
C ASN A 205 1.82 9.27 21.46
N ILE A 206 2.91 8.62 21.83
CA ILE A 206 2.91 7.22 22.29
C ILE A 206 3.02 7.16 23.81
#